data_e74578a92c4e78a42453e3373b67ebae
#
_entry.id   e74578a92c4e78a42453e3373b67ebae
#
_cell.length_a   1.000
_cell.length_b   1.000
_cell.length_c   1.000
_cell.angle_alpha   90.00
_cell.angle_beta   90.00
_cell.angle_gamma   90.00
#
_symmetry.space_group_name_H-M   'P 1'
#
loop_
_entity.id
_entity.type
_entity.pdbx_description
1 polymer ?
#
loop_
_entity_poly.entity_id
_entity_poly.type
_entity_poly.pdbx_seq_one_letter_code
_entity_poly.pdbx_strand_id
1 'polypeptide(L)'
;GGEVQFNTNTVSGSVTCTMLKKFKFDLMLSSCAAISGGATYEQTLDTTLIKQIAFEQSKLRYLIADRTKFSLTAPYQTAELNSYDAVISNIDDATAQTIRSQGVNIINR
;
A
#
# COMPACT_ATOMS: atom_id res chain seq x y z
N GLY A 1 2.26 -15.03 10.41
CA GLY A 1 2.54 -15.56 9.56
C GLY A 1 3.68 -15.38 8.60
N GLY A 2 3.34 -15.18 7.38
CA GLY A 2 4.31 -15.13 6.32
C GLY A 2 4.89 -13.76 6.04
N GLU A 3 4.46 -12.75 6.75
CA GLU A 3 4.82 -11.37 6.46
C GLU A 3 6.32 -11.11 6.49
N VAL A 4 7.04 -11.78 7.36
CA VAL A 4 8.48 -11.59 7.50
C VAL A 4 9.22 -12.10 6.28
N GLN A 5 8.75 -13.18 5.69
CA GLN A 5 9.38 -13.79 4.54
C GLN A 5 9.17 -13.01 3.25
N PHE A 6 8.17 -12.15 3.17
CA PHE A 6 7.87 -11.41 1.95
C PHE A 6 9.01 -10.50 1.50
N ASN A 7 9.86 -10.07 2.41
CA ASN A 7 10.88 -9.07 2.15
C ASN A 7 12.28 -9.64 2.02
N THR A 8 12.46 -10.94 2.14
CA THR A 8 13.78 -11.48 2.37
C THR A 8 14.44 -12.10 1.13
N ASN A 9 13.67 -12.42 0.10
CA ASN A 9 14.23 -13.26 -0.95
C ASN A 9 13.38 -13.24 -2.21
N THR A 10 13.99 -12.97 -3.36
CA THR A 10 13.30 -12.90 -4.64
C THR A 10 12.69 -14.23 -5.07
N VAL A 11 13.38 -15.35 -4.78
CA VAL A 11 12.85 -16.68 -5.09
C VAL A 11 11.62 -16.96 -4.26
N SER A 12 11.68 -16.65 -2.97
CA SER A 12 10.52 -16.77 -2.07
C SER A 12 9.38 -15.85 -2.51
N GLY A 13 9.69 -14.66 -3.01
CA GLY A 13 8.71 -13.72 -3.51
C GLY A 13 7.90 -14.28 -4.67
N SER A 14 8.57 -14.93 -5.62
CA SER A 14 7.90 -15.54 -6.76
C SER A 14 6.92 -16.64 -6.35
N VAL A 15 7.34 -17.52 -5.44
CA VAL A 15 6.49 -18.59 -4.90
C VAL A 15 5.32 -17.99 -4.12
N THR A 16 5.58 -16.97 -3.31
CA THR A 16 4.56 -16.28 -2.54
C THR A 16 3.50 -15.66 -3.44
N CYS A 17 3.91 -15.00 -4.53
CA CYS A 17 2.97 -14.43 -5.51
C CYS A 17 2.06 -15.50 -6.11
N THR A 18 2.62 -16.65 -6.47
CA THR A 18 1.84 -17.75 -7.03
C THR A 18 0.80 -18.26 -6.02
N MET A 19 1.19 -18.38 -4.77
CA MET A 19 0.29 -18.83 -3.71
C MET A 19 -0.79 -17.80 -3.39
N LEU A 20 -0.42 -16.52 -3.30
CA LEU A 20 -1.36 -15.45 -2.97
C LEU A 20 -2.52 -15.37 -3.96
N LYS A 21 -2.26 -15.66 -5.22
CA LYS A 21 -3.31 -15.64 -6.25
C LYS A 21 -4.41 -16.65 -6.01
N LYS A 22 -4.17 -17.65 -5.17
CA LYS A 22 -5.15 -18.70 -4.83
C LYS A 22 -6.05 -18.32 -3.68
N PHE A 23 -5.77 -17.22 -2.98
CA PHE A 23 -6.52 -16.80 -1.80
C PHE A 23 -7.39 -15.60 -2.09
N LYS A 24 -8.49 -15.49 -1.33
CA LYS A 24 -9.32 -14.30 -1.27
C LYS A 24 -9.30 -13.80 0.17
N PHE A 25 -9.03 -12.52 0.34
CA PHE A 25 -8.92 -11.89 1.66
C PHE A 25 -10.09 -10.94 1.87
N ASP A 26 -10.56 -10.86 3.10
CA ASP A 26 -11.60 -9.90 3.45
C ASP A 26 -11.01 -8.50 3.59
N LEU A 27 -9.80 -8.39 4.11
CA LEU A 27 -9.16 -7.12 4.39
C LEU A 27 -7.66 -7.21 4.13
N MET A 28 -7.14 -6.24 3.37
CA MET A 28 -5.72 -5.98 3.28
C MET A 28 -5.41 -4.73 4.10
N LEU A 29 -4.52 -4.87 5.07
CA LEU A 29 -4.00 -3.75 5.83
C LEU A 29 -2.55 -3.55 5.40
N SER A 30 -2.25 -2.45 4.74
CA SER A 30 -0.97 -2.23 4.10
C SER A 30 -0.27 -0.99 4.62
N SER A 31 1.04 -0.99 4.48
CA SER A 31 1.89 0.19 4.60
C SER A 31 2.51 0.49 3.24
N CYS A 32 3.37 1.51 3.17
CA CYS A 32 4.14 1.82 1.97
C CYS A 32 5.47 2.45 2.37
N ALA A 33 6.41 2.48 1.43
CA ALA A 33 7.69 3.15 1.65
C ALA A 33 7.58 4.65 1.41
N ALA A 34 6.74 5.06 0.46
CA ALA A 34 6.58 6.47 0.10
C ALA A 34 5.23 6.72 -0.56
N ILE A 35 4.79 7.97 -0.50
CA ILE A 35 3.60 8.45 -1.22
C ILE A 35 4.03 9.68 -2.02
N SER A 36 3.75 9.66 -3.32
CA SER A 36 4.10 10.77 -4.21
C SER A 36 3.12 10.81 -5.37
N GLY A 37 2.72 12.01 -5.78
CA GLY A 37 1.84 12.19 -6.92
C GLY A 37 0.52 11.43 -6.83
N GLY A 38 0.01 11.22 -5.62
CA GLY A 38 -1.25 10.50 -5.42
C GLY A 38 -1.14 8.99 -5.52
N ALA A 39 0.06 8.42 -5.38
CA ALA A 39 0.29 6.98 -5.46
C ALA A 39 1.25 6.50 -4.37
N THR A 40 1.18 5.22 -4.05
CA THR A 40 2.11 4.57 -3.12
C THR A 40 3.27 3.95 -3.87
N TYR A 41 4.43 3.92 -3.23
CA TYR A 41 5.67 3.39 -3.79
C TYR A 41 6.39 2.48 -2.81
N GLU A 42 7.14 1.52 -3.35
CA GLU A 42 7.95 0.58 -2.58
C GLU A 42 9.41 0.62 -3.03
N GLN A 43 10.30 0.12 -2.17
CA GLN A 43 11.74 0.11 -2.43
C GLN A 43 12.15 -1.05 -3.35
N THR A 44 11.40 -2.14 -3.36
CA THR A 44 11.76 -3.33 -4.16
C THR A 44 10.62 -3.76 -5.06
N LEU A 45 10.98 -4.37 -6.18
CA LEU A 45 10.01 -4.93 -7.11
C LEU A 45 9.22 -6.08 -6.48
N ASP A 46 9.89 -6.93 -5.72
CA ASP A 46 9.24 -8.07 -5.06
C ASP A 46 8.13 -7.63 -4.12
N THR A 47 8.40 -6.65 -3.26
CA THR A 47 7.39 -6.11 -2.35
C THR A 47 6.22 -5.52 -3.12
N THR A 48 6.51 -4.79 -4.20
CA THR A 48 5.49 -4.19 -5.06
C THR A 48 4.57 -5.26 -5.66
N LEU A 49 5.13 -6.30 -6.23
CA LEU A 49 4.35 -7.36 -6.87
C LEU A 49 3.49 -8.11 -5.86
N ILE A 50 4.03 -8.43 -4.69
CA ILE A 50 3.28 -9.09 -3.62
C ILE A 50 2.11 -8.23 -3.18
N LYS A 51 2.35 -6.94 -2.95
CA LYS A 51 1.29 -6.02 -2.52
C LYS A 51 0.23 -5.84 -3.59
N GLN A 52 0.61 -5.78 -4.87
CA GLN A 52 -0.35 -5.67 -5.96
C GLN A 52 -1.27 -6.88 -6.03
N ILE A 53 -0.72 -8.08 -5.85
CA ILE A 53 -1.52 -9.30 -5.85
C ILE A 53 -2.46 -9.33 -4.64
N ALA A 54 -1.95 -9.05 -3.45
CA ALA A 54 -2.78 -9.00 -2.24
C ALA A 54 -3.90 -7.96 -2.38
N PHE A 55 -3.61 -6.83 -2.99
CA PHE A 55 -4.56 -5.78 -3.28
C PHE A 55 -5.71 -6.29 -4.17
N GLU A 56 -5.37 -6.99 -5.26
CA GLU A 56 -6.37 -7.55 -6.18
C GLU A 56 -7.22 -8.64 -5.53
N GLN A 57 -6.64 -9.39 -4.61
CA GLN A 57 -7.31 -10.53 -3.96
C GLN A 57 -8.12 -10.13 -2.73
N SER A 58 -8.13 -8.86 -2.37
CA SER A 58 -8.78 -8.37 -1.15
C SER A 58 -10.09 -7.64 -1.45
N LYS A 59 -11.09 -7.84 -0.59
CA LYS A 59 -12.35 -7.11 -0.68
C LYS A 59 -12.23 -5.67 -0.23
N LEU A 60 -11.51 -5.45 0.88
CA LEU A 60 -11.23 -4.13 1.45
C LEU A 60 -9.73 -3.91 1.52
N ARG A 61 -9.30 -2.67 1.28
CA ARG A 61 -7.89 -2.30 1.24
C ARG A 61 -7.69 -1.03 2.03
N TYR A 62 -7.01 -1.15 3.16
CA TYR A 62 -6.69 -0.02 4.02
C TYR A 62 -5.19 0.23 4.00
N LEU A 63 -4.82 1.49 3.82
CA LEU A 63 -3.43 1.93 3.90
C LEU A 63 -3.23 2.68 5.22
N ILE A 64 -2.18 2.32 5.95
CA ILE A 64 -1.74 3.07 7.12
C ILE A 64 -0.37 3.65 6.80
N ALA A 65 -0.26 4.98 6.82
CA ALA A 65 0.97 5.67 6.47
C ALA A 65 1.11 6.93 7.33
N ASP A 66 2.21 7.05 8.05
CA ASP A 66 2.46 8.27 8.79
C ASP A 66 2.83 9.42 7.83
N ARG A 67 2.80 10.64 8.33
CA ARG A 67 3.02 11.84 7.53
C ARG A 67 4.38 11.87 6.82
N THR A 68 5.38 11.17 7.34
CA THR A 68 6.72 11.17 6.73
C THR A 68 6.71 10.51 5.36
N LYS A 69 5.78 9.58 5.13
CA LYS A 69 5.69 8.88 3.85
C LYS A 69 5.36 9.82 2.69
N PHE A 70 4.69 10.92 2.96
CA PHE A 70 4.31 11.91 1.94
C PHE A 70 5.48 12.76 1.45
N SER A 71 6.62 12.71 2.14
CA SER A 71 7.84 13.44 1.76
C SER A 71 8.98 12.53 1.32
N LEU A 72 8.74 11.23 1.25
CA LEU A 72 9.72 10.25 0.81
C LEU A 72 9.50 9.85 -0.64
N THR A 73 10.52 9.25 -1.24
CA THR A 73 10.44 8.70 -2.59
C THR A 73 10.93 7.26 -2.60
N ALA A 74 10.38 6.46 -3.52
CA ALA A 74 10.79 5.09 -3.75
C ALA A 74 10.52 4.76 -5.23
N PRO A 75 11.23 3.77 -5.80
CA PRO A 75 11.23 3.61 -7.25
C PRO A 75 10.03 2.88 -7.85
N TYR A 76 9.31 2.06 -7.08
CA TYR A 76 8.29 1.20 -7.67
C TYR A 76 6.89 1.59 -7.24
N GLN A 77 6.09 2.06 -8.18
CA GLN A 77 4.69 2.40 -7.91
C GLN A 77 3.88 1.13 -7.65
N THR A 78 3.07 1.17 -6.58
CA THR A 78 2.24 0.03 -6.18
C THR A 78 0.77 0.25 -6.50
N ALA A 79 0.20 1.36 -6.05
CA ALA A 79 -1.22 1.63 -6.23
C ALA A 79 -1.49 3.13 -6.11
N GLU A 80 -2.60 3.58 -6.68
CA GLU A 80 -3.06 4.95 -6.47
C GLU A 80 -3.77 5.07 -5.13
N LEU A 81 -3.64 6.22 -4.48
CA LEU A 81 -4.27 6.45 -3.17
C LEU A 81 -5.79 6.29 -3.21
N ASN A 82 -6.40 6.74 -4.30
CA ASN A 82 -7.87 6.68 -4.42
C ASN A 82 -8.40 5.27 -4.65
N SER A 83 -7.54 4.29 -4.88
CA SER A 83 -7.95 2.89 -5.01
C SER A 83 -8.05 2.17 -3.67
N TYR A 84 -7.54 2.76 -2.59
CA TYR A 84 -7.75 2.24 -1.23
C TYR A 84 -9.13 2.65 -0.72
N ASP A 85 -9.77 1.74 0.02
CA ASP A 85 -11.06 2.05 0.65
C ASP A 85 -10.92 3.05 1.79
N ALA A 86 -9.76 3.06 2.46
CA ALA A 86 -9.40 4.09 3.43
C ALA A 86 -7.88 4.25 3.50
N VAL A 87 -7.44 5.48 3.71
CA VAL A 87 -6.05 5.83 4.01
C VAL A 87 -6.03 6.47 5.39
N ILE A 88 -5.32 5.87 6.32
CA ILE A 88 -5.24 6.33 7.70
C ILE A 88 -3.86 6.96 7.91
N SER A 89 -3.82 8.20 8.32
CA SER A 89 -2.57 8.94 8.48
C SER A 89 -2.68 9.99 9.57
N ASN A 90 -1.54 10.45 10.05
CA ASN A 90 -1.45 11.54 11.02
C ASN A 90 -1.06 12.88 10.36
N ILE A 91 -1.40 13.07 9.09
CA ILE A 91 -1.21 14.34 8.42
C ILE A 91 -2.16 15.41 8.98
N ASP A 92 -1.82 16.67 8.76
CA ASP A 92 -2.64 17.79 9.20
C ASP A 92 -3.94 17.91 8.40
N ASP A 93 -4.88 18.71 8.92
CA ASP A 93 -6.20 18.87 8.32
C ASP A 93 -6.13 19.50 6.92
N ALA A 94 -5.26 20.46 6.72
CA ALA A 94 -5.12 21.12 5.42
C ALA A 94 -4.65 20.15 4.34
N THR A 95 -3.62 19.35 4.65
CA THR A 95 -3.12 18.32 3.74
C THR A 95 -4.18 17.25 3.49
N ALA A 96 -4.88 16.81 4.54
CA ALA A 96 -5.94 15.83 4.41
C ALA A 96 -7.05 16.34 3.48
N GLN A 97 -7.41 17.61 3.59
CA GLN A 97 -8.45 18.20 2.77
C GLN A 97 -8.07 18.23 1.29
N THR A 98 -6.82 18.56 1.00
CA THR A 98 -6.30 18.52 -0.37
C THR A 98 -6.36 17.11 -0.96
N ILE A 99 -5.99 16.11 -0.18
CA ILE A 99 -6.01 14.72 -0.61
C ILE A 99 -7.45 14.24 -0.80
N ARG A 100 -8.37 14.58 0.09
CA ARG A 100 -9.79 14.26 -0.07
C ARG A 100 -10.37 14.83 -1.36
N SER A 101 -9.96 16.01 -1.74
CA SER A 101 -10.42 16.63 -2.99
C SER A 101 -10.01 15.85 -4.23
N GLN A 102 -9.05 14.95 -4.11
CA GLN A 102 -8.58 14.07 -5.18
C GLN A 102 -9.30 12.72 -5.19
N GLY A 103 -10.34 12.56 -4.40
CA GLY A 103 -11.11 11.32 -4.38
C GLY A 103 -10.60 10.26 -3.40
N VAL A 104 -9.75 10.66 -2.46
CA VAL A 104 -9.17 9.74 -1.47
C VAL A 104 -9.98 9.80 -0.17
N ASN A 105 -10.38 8.63 0.33
CA ASN A 105 -11.00 8.53 1.65
C ASN A 105 -9.89 8.52 2.71
N ILE A 106 -9.50 9.68 3.20
CA ILE A 106 -8.43 9.80 4.18
C ILE A 106 -9.01 10.09 5.57
N ILE A 107 -8.48 9.36 6.54
CA ILE A 107 -8.81 9.51 7.96
C ILE A 107 -7.54 9.99 8.64
N ASN A 108 -7.53 11.26 9.08
CA ASN A 108 -6.37 11.83 9.74
C ASN A 108 -6.56 11.84 11.26
N ARG A 109 -5.62 11.24 11.94
CA ARG A 109 -5.67 11.08 13.39
C ARG A 109 -4.37 11.56 14.03
#